data_42ecf550059d3094d5e9de5da47a2169
#
_entry.id   42ecf550059d3094d5e9de5da47a2169
#
_cell.length_a   1.000
_cell.length_b   1.000
_cell.length_c   1.000
_cell.angle_alpha   90.00
_cell.angle_beta   90.00
_cell.angle_gamma   90.00
#
_symmetry.space_group_name_H-M   'P 1'
#
loop_
_entity.id
_entity.type
_entity.pdbx_description
1 polymer ?
#
loop_
_entity_poly.entity_id
_entity_poly.type
_entity_poly.pdbx_seq_one_letter_code
_entity_poly.pdbx_strand_id
1 'polypeptide(L)'
;TELEVQEEEGTVRISRAAPAVAPAAIQYAAAPVAPVAAPAAAPAPAAAAPAEAPAAEVSGHQVRSPMVGTFYRSPSPEAKAFVEVGQTVKIGDALCIVEAMKMMNRIEADKAGVVKAILVNDGEAVEFDQPLIVIE
;
A
#
# COMPACT_ATOMS: atom_id res chain seq x y z
N THR A 1 5.80 25.66 27.58
CA THR A 1 4.58 26.38 27.21
C THR A 1 3.40 25.44 27.45
N GLU A 2 2.55 25.82 28.38
CA GLU A 2 1.36 25.05 28.76
C GLU A 2 0.16 25.79 28.20
N LEU A 3 -0.67 25.06 27.48
CA LEU A 3 -1.94 25.59 26.93
C LEU A 3 -3.07 24.79 27.55
N GLU A 4 -3.97 25.48 28.25
CA GLU A 4 -5.17 24.92 28.83
C GLU A 4 -6.39 25.50 28.11
N VAL A 5 -7.18 24.63 27.50
CA VAL A 5 -8.44 25.01 26.89
C VAL A 5 -9.56 24.35 27.69
N GLN A 6 -10.45 25.17 28.22
CA GLN A 6 -11.58 24.72 29.04
C GLN A 6 -12.86 24.93 28.23
N GLU A 7 -13.48 23.87 27.81
CA GLU A 7 -14.83 23.87 27.24
C GLU A 7 -15.83 23.26 28.23
N GLU A 8 -17.08 23.61 28.08
CA GLU A 8 -18.16 23.36 29.07
C GLU A 8 -18.43 21.86 29.33
N GLU A 9 -17.88 20.94 28.53
CA GLU A 9 -18.03 19.47 28.66
C GLU A 9 -16.71 18.72 28.84
N GLY A 10 -15.57 19.34 28.88
CA GLY A 10 -14.31 18.61 29.09
C GLY A 10 -13.07 19.51 29.13
N THR A 11 -12.20 19.22 30.05
CA THR A 11 -10.91 19.92 30.14
C THR A 11 -9.86 19.13 29.37
N VAL A 12 -9.34 19.68 28.28
CA VAL A 12 -8.21 19.11 27.55
C VAL A 12 -6.94 19.86 27.93
N ARG A 13 -6.05 19.18 28.63
CA ARG A 13 -4.75 19.71 29.05
C ARG A 13 -3.66 19.17 28.13
N ILE A 14 -3.06 20.01 27.34
CA ILE A 14 -1.91 19.67 26.51
C ILE A 14 -0.64 20.25 27.17
N SER A 15 0.14 19.39 27.78
CA SER A 15 1.43 19.74 28.36
C SER A 15 2.56 19.30 27.43
N ARG A 16 3.32 20.25 26.95
CA ARG A 16 4.52 20.01 26.16
C ARG A 16 5.76 20.15 27.07
N ALA A 17 6.00 19.09 27.84
CA ALA A 17 7.26 18.95 28.56
C ALA A 17 8.29 18.36 27.58
N ALA A 18 9.29 19.12 27.23
CA ALA A 18 10.44 18.58 26.52
C ALA A 18 11.23 17.73 27.51
N PRO A 19 11.56 16.46 27.20
CA PRO A 19 12.45 15.70 28.01
C PRO A 19 13.84 16.36 27.96
N ALA A 20 14.35 16.74 29.11
CA ALA A 20 15.72 17.19 29.23
C ALA A 20 16.65 15.98 29.00
N VAL A 21 17.19 15.92 27.80
CA VAL A 21 18.23 14.93 27.47
C VAL A 21 19.52 15.45 28.06
N ALA A 22 19.96 14.83 29.14
CA ALA A 22 21.31 15.05 29.68
C ALA A 22 22.33 14.55 28.64
N PRO A 23 23.36 15.32 28.28
CA PRO A 23 24.41 14.84 27.41
C PRO A 23 25.20 13.75 28.11
N ALA A 24 25.00 12.50 27.72
CA ALA A 24 25.90 11.43 28.10
C ALA A 24 27.22 11.65 27.33
N ALA A 25 28.28 11.99 28.07
CA ALA A 25 29.62 12.07 27.52
C ALA A 25 30.06 10.66 27.10
N ILE A 26 30.07 10.42 25.79
CA ILE A 26 30.67 9.21 25.24
C ILE A 26 32.18 9.39 25.27
N GLN A 27 32.84 8.77 26.21
CA GLN A 27 34.30 8.64 26.19
C GLN A 27 34.68 7.67 25.07
N TYR A 28 35.25 8.21 24.00
CA TYR A 28 35.87 7.42 22.94
C TYR A 28 37.21 6.88 23.47
N ALA A 29 37.26 5.63 23.83
CA ALA A 29 38.53 4.93 24.03
C ALA A 29 39.09 4.61 22.63
N ALA A 30 40.15 5.29 22.25
CA ALA A 30 40.89 4.97 21.05
C ALA A 30 41.64 3.64 21.24
N ALA A 31 41.16 2.58 20.61
CA ALA A 31 41.94 1.36 20.45
C ALA A 31 42.83 1.49 19.20
N PRO A 32 44.10 1.04 19.25
CA PRO A 32 44.98 1.10 18.08
C PRO A 32 44.50 0.13 17.01
N VAL A 33 44.26 0.66 15.81
CA VAL A 33 43.86 -0.13 14.64
C VAL A 33 45.14 -0.77 14.07
N ALA A 34 45.22 -2.09 14.13
CA ALA A 34 46.18 -2.84 13.34
C ALA A 34 45.75 -2.84 11.86
N PRO A 35 46.64 -2.70 10.90
CA PRO A 35 46.29 -2.77 9.51
C PRO A 35 45.96 -4.22 9.15
N VAL A 36 44.70 -4.51 8.96
CA VAL A 36 44.24 -5.76 8.35
C VAL A 36 44.23 -5.57 6.83
N ALA A 37 44.99 -6.41 6.15
CA ALA A 37 45.02 -6.50 4.70
C ALA A 37 43.60 -6.67 4.13
N ALA A 38 43.28 -5.90 3.13
CA ALA A 38 42.04 -5.97 2.39
C ALA A 38 41.88 -7.34 1.72
N PRO A 39 40.85 -8.10 1.98
CA PRO A 39 40.42 -9.14 1.07
C PRO A 39 39.72 -8.52 -0.13
N ALA A 40 40.05 -9.03 -1.30
CA ALA A 40 39.48 -8.64 -2.57
C ALA A 40 37.94 -8.51 -2.51
N ALA A 41 37.48 -7.44 -3.13
CA ALA A 41 36.08 -7.19 -3.35
C ALA A 41 35.39 -8.38 -4.04
N ALA A 42 34.59 -9.11 -3.29
CA ALA A 42 33.58 -9.92 -3.92
C ALA A 42 32.54 -8.98 -4.56
N PRO A 43 32.08 -9.23 -5.79
CA PRO A 43 31.03 -8.43 -6.38
C PRO A 43 29.80 -8.51 -5.47
N ALA A 44 29.33 -7.37 -5.00
CA ALA A 44 28.06 -7.27 -4.32
C ALA A 44 26.99 -7.90 -5.20
N PRO A 45 26.15 -8.78 -4.69
CA PRO A 45 24.99 -9.19 -5.44
C PRO A 45 24.20 -7.92 -5.75
N ALA A 46 24.06 -7.63 -7.03
CA ALA A 46 23.14 -6.60 -7.49
C ALA A 46 21.81 -6.88 -6.80
N ALA A 47 21.30 -5.88 -6.07
CA ALA A 47 19.95 -5.94 -5.58
C ALA A 47 19.07 -6.21 -6.80
N ALA A 48 18.58 -7.44 -6.89
CA ALA A 48 17.56 -7.76 -7.85
C ALA A 48 16.41 -6.81 -7.54
N ALA A 49 16.16 -5.86 -8.44
CA ALA A 49 14.88 -5.20 -8.50
C ALA A 49 13.83 -6.31 -8.39
N PRO A 50 12.77 -6.12 -7.60
CA PRO A 50 11.70 -7.10 -7.59
C PRO A 50 11.31 -7.30 -9.04
N ALA A 51 11.64 -8.49 -9.57
CA ALA A 51 11.17 -8.88 -10.86
C ALA A 51 9.65 -8.80 -10.74
N GLU A 52 9.03 -7.89 -11.49
CA GLU A 52 7.63 -8.02 -11.81
C GLU A 52 7.46 -9.47 -12.27
N ALA A 53 6.84 -10.26 -11.41
CA ALA A 53 6.46 -11.59 -11.81
C ALA A 53 5.65 -11.37 -13.09
N PRO A 54 6.00 -12.05 -14.20
CA PRO A 54 5.21 -11.91 -15.40
C PRO A 54 3.80 -12.28 -14.98
N ALA A 55 2.90 -11.29 -15.09
CA ALA A 55 1.49 -11.53 -14.89
C ALA A 55 1.16 -12.69 -15.81
N ALA A 56 0.92 -13.87 -15.22
CA ALA A 56 0.51 -15.02 -15.97
C ALA A 56 -0.62 -14.50 -16.88
N GLU A 57 -0.47 -14.68 -18.18
CA GLU A 57 -1.49 -14.28 -19.14
C GLU A 57 -2.72 -15.11 -18.84
N VAL A 58 -3.52 -14.61 -17.91
CA VAL A 58 -4.80 -15.20 -17.59
C VAL A 58 -5.67 -14.87 -18.78
N SER A 59 -5.92 -15.87 -19.61
CA SER A 59 -6.81 -15.72 -20.76
C SER A 59 -8.17 -15.23 -20.27
N GLY A 60 -8.60 -14.09 -20.77
CA GLY A 60 -9.83 -13.42 -20.39
C GLY A 60 -9.72 -11.91 -20.59
N HIS A 61 -10.86 -11.24 -20.49
CA HIS A 61 -10.90 -9.79 -20.53
C HIS A 61 -10.38 -9.20 -19.21
N GLN A 62 -9.35 -8.39 -19.28
CA GLN A 62 -8.76 -7.75 -18.11
C GLN A 62 -9.36 -6.36 -17.90
N VAL A 63 -10.01 -6.17 -16.78
CA VAL A 63 -10.42 -4.84 -16.32
C VAL A 63 -9.21 -4.17 -15.68
N ARG A 64 -8.84 -3.01 -16.21
CA ARG A 64 -7.64 -2.28 -15.79
C ARG A 64 -7.98 -1.03 -15.01
N SER A 65 -7.04 -0.59 -14.18
CA SER A 65 -7.20 0.64 -13.41
C SER A 65 -7.11 1.87 -14.30
N PRO A 66 -8.10 2.79 -14.25
CA PRO A 66 -8.06 4.05 -15.00
C PRO A 66 -7.16 5.10 -14.35
N MET A 67 -6.63 4.83 -13.17
CA MET A 67 -5.84 5.78 -12.39
C MET A 67 -4.93 5.08 -11.39
N VAL A 68 -3.97 5.85 -10.86
CA VAL A 68 -3.14 5.43 -9.73
C VAL A 68 -3.91 5.64 -8.44
N GLY A 69 -3.92 4.66 -7.56
CA GLY A 69 -4.59 4.76 -6.27
C GLY A 69 -4.49 3.49 -5.44
N THR A 70 -5.41 3.33 -4.50
CA THR A 70 -5.50 2.14 -3.65
C THR A 70 -6.75 1.34 -4.03
N PHE A 71 -6.55 0.05 -4.28
CA PHE A 71 -7.62 -0.86 -4.64
C PHE A 71 -8.40 -1.31 -3.41
N TYR A 72 -9.72 -1.29 -3.48
CA TYR A 72 -10.61 -1.85 -2.47
C TYR A 72 -11.67 -2.73 -3.13
N ARG A 73 -11.91 -3.89 -2.54
CA ARG A 73 -12.93 -4.83 -3.00
C ARG A 73 -14.34 -4.48 -2.53
N SER A 74 -14.44 -3.63 -1.52
CA SER A 74 -15.69 -3.21 -0.89
C SER A 74 -15.65 -1.71 -0.57
N PRO A 75 -16.82 -1.05 -0.42
CA PRO A 75 -16.87 0.38 -0.10
C PRO A 75 -16.44 0.69 1.34
N SER A 76 -16.37 -0.31 2.21
CA SER A 76 -15.90 -0.17 3.58
C SER A 76 -15.36 -1.50 4.09
N PRO A 77 -14.49 -1.50 5.13
CA PRO A 77 -13.89 -2.73 5.66
C PRO A 77 -14.90 -3.72 6.23
N GLU A 78 -16.11 -3.29 6.57
CA GLU A 78 -17.19 -4.14 7.08
C GLU A 78 -18.20 -4.56 6.00
N ALA A 79 -18.12 -3.97 4.82
CA ALA A 79 -19.00 -4.30 3.72
C ALA A 79 -18.52 -5.54 2.95
N LYS A 80 -19.46 -6.23 2.34
CA LYS A 80 -19.13 -7.33 1.44
C LYS A 80 -18.44 -6.82 0.20
N ALA A 81 -17.52 -7.63 -0.35
CA ALA A 81 -16.93 -7.36 -1.65
C ALA A 81 -18.02 -7.23 -2.73
N PHE A 82 -17.79 -6.35 -3.68
CA PHE A 82 -18.72 -6.15 -4.80
C PHE A 82 -18.86 -7.41 -5.64
N VAL A 83 -17.73 -8.10 -5.87
CA VAL A 83 -17.68 -9.33 -6.65
C VAL A 83 -16.70 -10.32 -6.04
N GLU A 84 -16.93 -11.59 -6.33
CA GLU A 84 -16.07 -12.69 -5.92
C GLU A 84 -15.65 -13.51 -7.14
N VAL A 85 -14.56 -14.26 -7.00
CA VAL A 85 -14.10 -15.18 -8.05
C VAL A 85 -15.18 -16.23 -8.31
N GLY A 86 -15.56 -16.41 -9.57
CA GLY A 86 -16.64 -17.31 -9.99
C GLY A 86 -18.02 -16.66 -10.08
N GLN A 87 -18.14 -15.39 -9.72
CA GLN A 87 -19.40 -14.65 -9.84
C GLN A 87 -19.60 -14.15 -11.26
N THR A 88 -20.84 -14.27 -11.75
CA THR A 88 -21.24 -13.67 -13.02
C THR A 88 -21.52 -12.19 -12.85
N VAL A 89 -20.92 -11.37 -13.70
CA VAL A 89 -21.10 -9.92 -13.75
C VAL A 89 -21.64 -9.48 -15.11
N LYS A 90 -22.30 -8.34 -15.11
CA LYS A 90 -22.83 -7.69 -16.31
C LYS A 90 -22.14 -6.36 -16.54
N ILE A 91 -22.26 -5.83 -17.74
CA ILE A 91 -21.79 -4.47 -18.04
C ILE A 91 -22.47 -3.48 -17.08
N GLY A 92 -21.67 -2.64 -16.44
CA GLY A 92 -22.12 -1.66 -15.45
C GLY A 92 -22.16 -2.16 -13.99
N ASP A 93 -21.89 -3.44 -13.77
CA ASP A 93 -21.78 -3.96 -12.40
C ASP A 93 -20.51 -3.42 -11.71
N ALA A 94 -20.64 -2.98 -10.47
CA ALA A 94 -19.49 -2.52 -9.70
C ALA A 94 -18.56 -3.70 -9.38
N LEU A 95 -17.31 -3.58 -9.75
CA LEU A 95 -16.28 -4.60 -9.51
C LEU A 95 -15.43 -4.28 -8.29
N CYS A 96 -14.99 -3.04 -8.19
CA CYS A 96 -14.08 -2.59 -7.14
C CYS A 96 -14.14 -1.07 -7.00
N ILE A 97 -13.41 -0.58 -6.02
CA ILE A 97 -13.17 0.85 -5.82
C ILE A 97 -11.67 1.10 -5.87
N VAL A 98 -11.28 2.18 -6.53
CA VAL A 98 -9.92 2.72 -6.47
C VAL A 98 -9.99 4.09 -5.82
N GLU A 99 -9.34 4.23 -4.67
CA GLU A 99 -9.20 5.50 -3.98
C GLU A 99 -7.97 6.24 -4.48
N ALA A 100 -8.18 7.42 -5.01
CA ALA A 100 -7.13 8.32 -5.46
C ALA A 100 -7.46 9.74 -5.05
N MET A 101 -6.48 10.48 -4.53
CA MET A 101 -6.63 11.89 -4.13
C MET A 101 -7.85 12.17 -3.25
N LYS A 102 -8.11 11.31 -2.26
CA LYS A 102 -9.27 11.39 -1.34
C LYS A 102 -10.64 11.21 -2.03
N MET A 103 -10.65 10.70 -3.24
CA MET A 103 -11.86 10.39 -3.99
C MET A 103 -11.96 8.88 -4.22
N MET A 104 -13.12 8.33 -3.97
CA MET A 104 -13.41 6.92 -4.25
C MET A 104 -14.02 6.80 -5.64
N ASN A 105 -13.29 6.16 -6.55
CA ASN A 105 -13.76 5.90 -7.91
C ASN A 105 -14.20 4.44 -8.02
N ARG A 106 -15.48 4.25 -8.31
CA ARG A 106 -16.02 2.92 -8.55
C ARG A 106 -15.67 2.46 -9.96
N ILE A 107 -15.07 1.29 -10.04
CA ILE A 107 -14.73 0.64 -11.30
C ILE A 107 -15.84 -0.35 -11.64
N GLU A 108 -16.40 -0.20 -12.81
CA GLU A 108 -17.51 -1.01 -13.30
C GLU A 108 -17.02 -1.97 -14.40
N ALA A 109 -17.72 -3.07 -14.52
CA ALA A 109 -17.46 -4.03 -15.59
C ALA A 109 -17.79 -3.41 -16.96
N ASP A 110 -16.86 -3.45 -17.86
CA ASP A 110 -17.03 -3.05 -19.27
C ASP A 110 -17.48 -4.22 -20.14
N LYS A 111 -17.46 -5.44 -19.61
CA LYS A 111 -17.87 -6.67 -20.27
C LYS A 111 -18.67 -7.56 -19.32
N ALA A 112 -19.68 -8.23 -19.86
CA ALA A 112 -20.40 -9.28 -19.13
C ALA A 112 -19.63 -10.60 -19.19
N GLY A 113 -19.60 -11.34 -18.10
CA GLY A 113 -18.93 -12.63 -18.03
C GLY A 113 -18.82 -13.12 -16.59
N VAL A 114 -17.91 -14.04 -16.35
CA VAL A 114 -17.62 -14.59 -15.02
C VAL A 114 -16.28 -14.08 -14.53
N VAL A 115 -16.21 -13.62 -13.31
CA VAL A 115 -14.96 -13.21 -12.68
C VAL A 115 -14.05 -14.43 -12.50
N LYS A 116 -12.99 -14.49 -13.28
CA LYS A 116 -12.05 -15.60 -13.27
C LYS A 116 -10.99 -15.47 -12.19
N ALA A 117 -10.47 -14.28 -12.04
CA ALA A 117 -9.45 -13.96 -11.04
C ALA A 117 -9.50 -12.50 -10.64
N ILE A 118 -9.10 -12.24 -9.42
CA ILE A 118 -8.84 -10.90 -8.88
C ILE A 118 -7.33 -10.84 -8.64
N LEU A 119 -6.64 -9.97 -9.37
CA LEU A 119 -5.18 -9.92 -9.40
C LEU A 119 -4.56 -9.04 -8.32
N VAL A 120 -5.39 -8.24 -7.66
CA VAL A 120 -4.95 -7.27 -6.66
C VAL A 120 -5.66 -7.55 -5.34
N ASN A 121 -4.94 -7.38 -4.24
CA ASN A 121 -5.50 -7.56 -2.89
C ASN A 121 -6.19 -6.28 -2.40
N ASP A 122 -7.11 -6.44 -1.46
CA ASP A 122 -7.77 -5.33 -0.80
C ASP A 122 -6.77 -4.44 -0.05
N GLY A 123 -6.81 -3.13 -0.30
CA GLY A 123 -5.87 -2.17 0.26
C GLY A 123 -4.52 -2.06 -0.44
N GLU A 124 -4.34 -2.73 -1.57
CA GLU A 124 -3.11 -2.69 -2.36
C GLU A 124 -3.06 -1.46 -3.26
N ALA A 125 -1.88 -0.86 -3.38
CA ALA A 125 -1.65 0.23 -4.31
C ALA A 125 -1.63 -0.28 -5.76
N VAL A 126 -2.33 0.41 -6.63
CA VAL A 126 -2.42 0.09 -8.06
C VAL A 126 -1.96 1.25 -8.92
N GLU A 127 -1.39 0.91 -10.06
CA GLU A 127 -0.92 1.87 -11.04
C GLU A 127 -1.93 2.04 -12.19
N PHE A 128 -1.72 3.08 -12.99
CA PHE A 128 -2.48 3.29 -14.21
C PHE A 128 -2.30 2.10 -15.16
N ASP A 129 -3.38 1.65 -15.75
CA ASP A 129 -3.42 0.52 -16.71
C ASP A 129 -3.03 -0.85 -16.09
N GLN A 130 -2.92 -0.92 -14.78
CA GLN A 130 -2.66 -2.19 -14.09
C GLN A 130 -3.91 -3.09 -14.14
N PRO A 131 -3.77 -4.36 -14.54
CA PRO A 131 -4.89 -5.29 -14.53
C PRO A 131 -5.35 -5.59 -13.10
N LEU A 132 -6.62 -5.46 -12.85
CA LEU A 132 -7.24 -5.62 -11.54
C LEU A 132 -8.02 -6.94 -11.44
N ILE A 133 -8.89 -7.17 -12.40
CA ILE A 133 -9.84 -8.28 -12.41
C ILE A 133 -9.88 -8.87 -13.82
N VAL A 134 -9.98 -10.19 -13.89
CA VAL A 134 -10.13 -10.92 -15.16
C VAL A 134 -11.55 -11.47 -15.25
N ILE A 135 -12.22 -11.16 -16.35
CA ILE A 135 -13.58 -11.61 -16.69
C ILE A 135 -13.50 -12.51 -17.92
N GLU A 136 -14.15 -13.65 -17.86
CA GLU A 136 -14.24 -14.61 -18.98
C GLU A 136 -15.66 -14.76 -19.49
#